data_ff5ba7eb635f98e9a99c582c2375044c
#
_entry.id   ff5ba7eb635f98e9a99c582c2375044c
#
_cell.length_a   1.000
_cell.length_b   1.000
_cell.length_c   1.000
_cell.angle_alpha   90.00
_cell.angle_beta   90.00
_cell.angle_gamma   90.00
#
_symmetry.space_group_name_H-M   'P 1'
#
loop_
_entity.id
_entity.type
_entity.pdbx_description
1 polymer ?
#
loop_
_entity_poly.entity_id
_entity_poly.type
_entity_poly.pdbx_seq_one_letter_code
_entity_poly.pdbx_strand_id
1 'polypeptide(L)'
;MHVPPAFYTLLHRLYTHMRENLTEEDMHRLVPEATAAPTLSLLLRLEAGLADGKGSTVYEKDSMASCILGPLDQRTDFMESALRDAVATHVLQSALQDISQERLVHFWRTYIHGRVAKLGAHPCANYVVATALQLLPADETLAEAIHELGKAGDQLVKNQVTGVLQTAVDRSVQVGAYAADVMQAIRAAFRFSEDASKDDVAKFVPAVLSLHTLKAFTHVQDAPQKRKRDDNGERMTTQGSILLQRIAQLPAPHQTWLYESLCTDALGSWCRSSTAAHVVIAALTSKAASFAQRRMLIRAVMPMLIDLCDDAWGSRVADALWLGADGFTKEKMAQ
;
A
#
# COMPACT_ATOMS: atom_id res chain seq x y z
N MET A 1 0.10 7.75 -28.49
CA MET A 1 1.14 8.51 -29.24
C MET A 1 1.77 7.55 -30.21
N HIS A 2 1.78 7.83 -31.53
CA HIS A 2 2.34 6.90 -32.52
C HIS A 2 3.84 7.19 -32.66
N VAL A 3 4.68 6.26 -32.19
CA VAL A 3 6.14 6.41 -32.27
C VAL A 3 6.61 5.95 -33.66
N PRO A 4 7.39 6.73 -34.42
CA PRO A 4 7.88 6.34 -35.71
C PRO A 4 8.71 5.04 -35.67
N PRO A 5 8.60 4.13 -36.67
CA PRO A 5 9.38 2.87 -36.67
C PRO A 5 10.90 3.06 -36.58
N ALA A 6 11.43 4.13 -37.19
CA ALA A 6 12.85 4.47 -37.09
C ALA A 6 13.34 4.71 -35.66
N PHE A 7 12.46 5.25 -34.82
CA PHE A 7 12.77 5.50 -33.41
C PHE A 7 12.91 4.18 -32.61
N TYR A 8 12.04 3.22 -32.87
CA TYR A 8 12.17 1.86 -32.30
C TYR A 8 13.50 1.22 -32.68
N THR A 9 13.91 1.34 -33.94
CA THR A 9 15.19 0.78 -34.42
C THR A 9 16.38 1.41 -33.70
N LEU A 10 16.35 2.75 -33.50
CA LEU A 10 17.39 3.45 -32.78
C LEU A 10 17.43 3.08 -31.30
N LEU A 11 16.27 3.00 -30.62
CA LEU A 11 16.19 2.57 -29.24
C LEU A 11 16.70 1.13 -29.05
N HIS A 12 16.32 0.22 -29.97
CA HIS A 12 16.81 -1.16 -29.93
C HIS A 12 18.34 -1.23 -30.08
N ARG A 13 18.90 -0.44 -31.02
CA ARG A 13 20.37 -0.37 -31.19
C ARG A 13 21.06 0.19 -29.95
N LEU A 14 20.52 1.26 -29.34
CA LEU A 14 21.06 1.84 -28.12
C LEU A 14 21.04 0.80 -26.99
N TYR A 15 19.90 0.16 -26.76
CA TYR A 15 19.75 -0.87 -25.74
C TYR A 15 20.75 -2.02 -25.96
N THR A 16 20.80 -2.59 -27.15
CA THR A 16 21.73 -3.70 -27.51
C THR A 16 23.17 -3.29 -27.25
N HIS A 17 23.56 -2.08 -27.72
CA HIS A 17 24.92 -1.59 -27.51
C HIS A 17 25.28 -1.44 -26.04
N MET A 18 24.38 -0.90 -25.22
CA MET A 18 24.61 -0.77 -23.78
C MET A 18 24.67 -2.15 -23.10
N ARG A 19 23.78 -3.07 -23.49
CA ARG A 19 23.72 -4.42 -22.92
C ARG A 19 25.00 -5.23 -23.23
N GLU A 20 25.53 -5.11 -24.44
CA GLU A 20 26.76 -5.80 -24.87
C GLU A 20 28.03 -5.26 -24.22
N ASN A 21 28.04 -3.98 -23.83
CA ASN A 21 29.21 -3.29 -23.28
C ASN A 21 29.21 -3.13 -21.75
N LEU A 22 28.10 -3.42 -21.07
CA LEU A 22 28.02 -3.39 -19.61
C LEU A 22 28.08 -4.80 -19.05
N THR A 23 29.09 -5.05 -18.24
CA THR A 23 29.22 -6.32 -17.49
C THR A 23 28.29 -6.31 -16.25
N GLU A 24 28.10 -7.47 -15.64
CA GLU A 24 27.38 -7.58 -14.36
C GLU A 24 28.04 -6.71 -13.29
N GLU A 25 29.36 -6.70 -13.21
CA GLU A 25 30.15 -5.90 -12.28
C GLU A 25 29.95 -4.39 -12.51
N ASP A 26 29.92 -3.96 -13.78
CA ASP A 26 29.63 -2.57 -14.12
C ASP A 26 28.20 -2.18 -13.70
N MET A 27 27.23 -3.05 -13.95
CA MET A 27 25.85 -2.84 -13.52
C MET A 27 25.75 -2.70 -12.00
N HIS A 28 26.36 -3.61 -11.25
CA HIS A 28 26.38 -3.59 -9.79
C HIS A 28 27.01 -2.33 -9.22
N ARG A 29 28.03 -1.77 -9.89
CA ARG A 29 28.68 -0.52 -9.51
C ARG A 29 27.81 0.71 -9.82
N LEU A 30 27.03 0.68 -10.93
CA LEU A 30 26.18 1.79 -11.35
C LEU A 30 24.84 1.86 -10.60
N VAL A 31 24.33 0.73 -10.10
CA VAL A 31 23.03 0.65 -9.42
C VAL A 31 22.91 1.62 -8.22
N PRO A 32 23.88 1.77 -7.32
CA PRO A 32 23.80 2.74 -6.22
C PRO A 32 24.15 4.17 -6.62
N GLU A 33 24.59 4.43 -7.86
CA GLU A 33 25.01 5.76 -8.30
C GLU A 33 23.81 6.63 -8.67
N ALA A 34 23.63 7.75 -7.95
CA ALA A 34 22.48 8.63 -8.10
C ALA A 34 22.31 9.20 -9.52
N THR A 35 23.42 9.38 -10.26
CA THR A 35 23.41 9.87 -11.64
C THR A 35 23.10 8.76 -12.66
N ALA A 36 23.45 7.52 -12.37
CA ALA A 36 23.25 6.39 -13.26
C ALA A 36 21.88 5.72 -13.07
N ALA A 37 21.38 5.64 -11.83
CA ALA A 37 20.16 4.94 -11.48
C ALA A 37 18.92 5.34 -12.31
N PRO A 38 18.64 6.63 -12.60
CA PRO A 38 17.51 7.00 -13.46
C PRO A 38 17.65 6.44 -14.88
N THR A 39 18.87 6.41 -15.43
CA THR A 39 19.16 5.86 -16.75
C THR A 39 18.98 4.35 -16.77
N LEU A 40 19.48 3.63 -15.75
CA LEU A 40 19.25 2.20 -15.60
C LEU A 40 17.76 1.86 -15.48
N SER A 41 17.02 2.60 -14.66
CA SER A 41 15.57 2.40 -14.55
C SER A 41 14.82 2.65 -15.87
N LEU A 42 15.27 3.63 -16.67
CA LEU A 42 14.71 3.87 -18.00
C LEU A 42 15.03 2.72 -18.96
N LEU A 43 16.25 2.22 -18.94
CA LEU A 43 16.69 1.10 -19.79
C LEU A 43 15.93 -0.18 -19.46
N LEU A 44 15.69 -0.48 -18.18
CA LEU A 44 14.85 -1.60 -17.75
C LEU A 44 13.43 -1.48 -18.33
N ARG A 45 12.84 -0.29 -18.25
CA ARG A 45 11.50 -0.05 -18.83
C ARG A 45 11.50 -0.17 -20.36
N LEU A 46 12.58 0.20 -21.04
CA LEU A 46 12.74 0.00 -22.47
C LEU A 46 12.85 -1.49 -22.81
N GLU A 47 13.60 -2.25 -22.01
CA GLU A 47 13.73 -3.71 -22.16
C GLU A 47 12.36 -4.38 -22.11
N ALA A 48 11.54 -4.06 -21.10
CA ALA A 48 10.16 -4.56 -20.99
C ALA A 48 9.31 -4.22 -22.23
N GLY A 49 9.35 -2.97 -22.67
CA GLY A 49 8.60 -2.52 -23.85
C GLY A 49 9.06 -3.14 -25.17
N LEU A 50 10.34 -3.54 -25.27
CA LEU A 50 10.87 -4.27 -26.42
C LEU A 50 10.49 -5.75 -26.39
N ALA A 51 10.33 -6.35 -25.21
CA ALA A 51 9.91 -7.73 -25.02
C ALA A 51 8.43 -7.97 -25.39
N ASP A 52 7.54 -7.01 -25.10
CA ASP A 52 6.09 -7.09 -25.37
C ASP A 52 5.74 -7.23 -26.87
N GLY A 53 6.71 -6.97 -27.77
CA GLY A 53 6.50 -7.05 -29.23
C GLY A 53 6.43 -8.45 -29.83
N LYS A 54 7.04 -9.47 -29.21
CA LYS A 54 6.96 -10.88 -29.65
C LYS A 54 7.49 -11.76 -28.52
N GLY A 55 6.62 -12.43 -27.79
CA GLY A 55 6.89 -13.36 -26.69
C GLY A 55 8.19 -14.16 -26.80
N SER A 56 9.31 -13.55 -26.52
CA SER A 56 10.62 -14.17 -26.61
C SER A 56 11.17 -14.39 -25.21
N THR A 57 11.06 -15.61 -24.73
CA THR A 57 11.74 -16.17 -23.56
C THR A 57 13.29 -16.10 -23.67
N VAL A 58 13.83 -15.61 -24.80
CA VAL A 58 15.27 -15.54 -25.10
C VAL A 58 15.99 -14.47 -24.24
N TYR A 59 15.25 -13.48 -23.69
CA TYR A 59 15.86 -12.40 -22.92
C TYR A 59 16.01 -12.65 -21.42
N GLU A 60 15.43 -13.72 -20.86
CA GLU A 60 15.43 -13.92 -19.39
C GLU A 60 16.82 -14.10 -18.77
N LYS A 61 17.74 -14.82 -19.43
CA LYS A 61 19.08 -15.06 -18.87
C LYS A 61 20.05 -13.90 -19.10
N ASP A 62 19.87 -13.18 -20.20
CA ASP A 62 20.77 -12.10 -20.64
C ASP A 62 20.15 -10.71 -20.52
N SER A 63 19.03 -10.57 -19.81
CA SER A 63 18.37 -9.29 -19.58
C SER A 63 19.16 -8.41 -18.61
N MET A 64 19.02 -7.07 -18.74
CA MET A 64 19.59 -6.14 -17.78
C MET A 64 19.05 -6.36 -16.38
N ALA A 65 17.74 -6.68 -16.26
CA ALA A 65 17.11 -7.04 -15.01
C ALA A 65 17.79 -8.29 -14.38
N SER A 66 18.10 -9.31 -15.18
CA SER A 66 18.80 -10.50 -14.70
C SER A 66 20.22 -10.21 -14.25
N CYS A 67 20.95 -9.35 -14.95
CA CYS A 67 22.30 -8.93 -14.56
C CYS A 67 22.30 -8.14 -13.25
N ILE A 68 21.31 -7.24 -13.06
CA ILE A 68 21.20 -6.44 -11.83
C ILE A 68 20.82 -7.33 -10.63
N LEU A 69 19.89 -8.26 -10.81
CA LEU A 69 19.42 -9.11 -9.72
C LEU A 69 20.39 -10.26 -9.43
N GLY A 70 21.23 -10.62 -10.39
CA GLY A 70 22.20 -11.70 -10.26
C GLY A 70 21.56 -13.09 -10.05
N PRO A 71 22.33 -14.06 -9.54
CA PRO A 71 21.82 -15.37 -9.18
C PRO A 71 20.85 -15.26 -8.00
N LEU A 72 19.68 -15.91 -8.09
CA LEU A 72 18.61 -15.85 -7.08
C LEU A 72 18.55 -17.11 -6.19
N ASP A 73 19.46 -18.05 -6.38
CA ASP A 73 19.60 -19.29 -5.59
C ASP A 73 20.32 -19.07 -4.25
N GLN A 74 21.10 -18.00 -4.14
CA GLN A 74 21.82 -17.63 -2.93
C GLN A 74 21.85 -16.13 -2.70
N ARG A 75 22.04 -15.70 -1.45
CA ARG A 75 22.19 -14.30 -1.10
C ARG A 75 23.57 -13.78 -1.48
N THR A 76 23.60 -12.60 -2.11
CA THR A 76 24.85 -11.91 -2.45
C THR A 76 25.02 -10.66 -1.59
N ASP A 77 26.27 -10.28 -1.30
CA ASP A 77 26.58 -9.07 -0.52
C ASP A 77 26.11 -7.80 -1.24
N PHE A 78 26.21 -7.80 -2.57
CA PHE A 78 25.69 -6.71 -3.39
C PHE A 78 24.20 -6.50 -3.15
N MET A 79 23.38 -7.54 -3.28
CA MET A 79 21.92 -7.44 -3.12
C MET A 79 21.52 -7.05 -1.68
N GLU A 80 22.22 -7.60 -0.67
CA GLU A 80 22.02 -7.24 0.74
C GLU A 80 22.31 -5.75 1.00
N SER A 81 23.30 -5.18 0.31
CA SER A 81 23.63 -3.75 0.37
C SER A 81 22.61 -2.93 -0.42
N ALA A 82 22.31 -3.32 -1.66
CA ALA A 82 21.38 -2.63 -2.55
C ALA A 82 19.95 -2.52 -1.99
N LEU A 83 19.48 -3.56 -1.27
CA LEU A 83 18.19 -3.53 -0.56
C LEU A 83 18.09 -2.44 0.52
N ARG A 84 19.21 -1.94 1.03
CA ARG A 84 19.26 -0.91 2.08
C ARG A 84 19.70 0.45 1.57
N ASP A 85 20.09 0.54 0.32
CA ASP A 85 20.52 1.78 -0.32
C ASP A 85 19.34 2.56 -0.89
N ALA A 86 19.32 3.88 -0.67
CA ALA A 86 18.20 4.73 -1.05
C ALA A 86 18.07 4.89 -2.58
N VAL A 87 19.18 4.80 -3.33
CA VAL A 87 19.21 4.93 -4.78
C VAL A 87 18.97 3.58 -5.44
N ALA A 88 19.71 2.56 -5.00
CA ALA A 88 19.65 1.21 -5.56
C ALA A 88 18.23 0.60 -5.47
N THR A 89 17.48 0.87 -4.40
CA THR A 89 16.11 0.37 -4.26
C THR A 89 15.18 0.80 -5.39
N HIS A 90 15.36 1.96 -5.99
CA HIS A 90 14.56 2.41 -7.16
C HIS A 90 14.87 1.56 -8.40
N VAL A 91 16.15 1.23 -8.62
CA VAL A 91 16.56 0.37 -9.73
C VAL A 91 16.06 -1.05 -9.50
N LEU A 92 16.15 -1.58 -8.26
CA LEU A 92 15.62 -2.90 -7.92
C LEU A 92 14.11 -2.99 -8.11
N GLN A 93 13.34 -1.97 -7.74
CA GLN A 93 11.90 -1.92 -8.00
C GLN A 93 11.60 -2.01 -9.51
N SER A 94 12.37 -1.29 -10.34
CA SER A 94 12.22 -1.35 -11.79
C SER A 94 12.59 -2.74 -12.33
N ALA A 95 13.70 -3.33 -11.86
CA ALA A 95 14.14 -4.65 -12.31
C ALA A 95 13.11 -5.75 -11.94
N LEU A 96 12.47 -5.67 -10.78
CA LEU A 96 11.46 -6.66 -10.37
C LEU A 96 10.18 -6.63 -11.23
N GLN A 97 9.88 -5.50 -11.89
CA GLN A 97 8.70 -5.39 -12.77
C GLN A 97 8.86 -6.19 -14.06
N ASP A 98 10.09 -6.50 -14.45
CA ASP A 98 10.44 -7.01 -15.77
C ASP A 98 10.93 -8.46 -15.75
N ILE A 99 10.92 -9.11 -14.59
CA ILE A 99 11.31 -10.53 -14.45
C ILE A 99 10.12 -11.48 -14.52
N SER A 100 10.36 -12.74 -14.87
CA SER A 100 9.33 -13.77 -14.83
C SER A 100 8.80 -14.03 -13.43
N GLN A 101 7.57 -14.53 -13.35
CA GLN A 101 6.94 -14.90 -12.08
C GLN A 101 7.78 -15.91 -11.27
N GLU A 102 8.41 -16.86 -11.95
CA GLU A 102 9.29 -17.86 -11.33
C GLU A 102 10.49 -17.18 -10.65
N ARG A 103 11.17 -16.27 -11.34
CA ARG A 103 12.30 -15.51 -10.79
C ARG A 103 11.87 -14.60 -9.65
N LEU A 104 10.68 -14.00 -9.74
CA LEU A 104 10.13 -13.17 -8.66
C LEU A 104 9.87 -14.00 -7.39
N VAL A 105 9.33 -15.21 -7.52
CA VAL A 105 9.14 -16.13 -6.39
C VAL A 105 10.49 -16.55 -5.79
N HIS A 106 11.51 -16.82 -6.64
CA HIS A 106 12.87 -17.09 -6.17
C HIS A 106 13.46 -15.89 -5.42
N PHE A 107 13.31 -14.66 -5.96
CA PHE A 107 13.75 -13.45 -5.29
C PHE A 107 13.08 -13.28 -3.92
N TRP A 108 11.75 -13.48 -3.86
CA TRP A 108 10.99 -13.40 -2.62
C TRP A 108 11.52 -14.40 -1.58
N ARG A 109 11.65 -15.66 -1.96
CA ARG A 109 12.12 -16.73 -1.07
C ARG A 109 13.55 -16.51 -0.58
N THR A 110 14.43 -16.05 -1.44
CA THR A 110 15.85 -15.85 -1.10
C THR A 110 16.09 -14.62 -0.25
N TYR A 111 15.47 -13.49 -0.60
CA TYR A 111 15.82 -12.21 0.02
C TYR A 111 14.80 -11.66 1.01
N ILE A 112 13.50 -11.97 0.88
CA ILE A 112 12.44 -11.34 1.67
C ILE A 112 11.81 -12.30 2.66
N HIS A 113 11.49 -13.53 2.27
CA HIS A 113 10.85 -14.52 3.14
C HIS A 113 11.60 -14.70 4.46
N GLY A 114 10.89 -14.72 5.58
CA GLY A 114 11.45 -14.78 6.93
C GLY A 114 12.06 -13.46 7.42
N ARG A 115 12.00 -12.38 6.61
CA ARG A 115 12.66 -11.09 6.90
C ARG A 115 11.73 -9.88 6.68
N VAL A 116 10.46 -10.12 6.42
CA VAL A 116 9.47 -9.06 6.15
C VAL A 116 9.43 -8.03 7.27
N ALA A 117 9.54 -8.44 8.54
CA ALA A 117 9.61 -7.53 9.68
C ALA A 117 10.79 -6.55 9.60
N LYS A 118 11.98 -7.06 9.26
CA LYS A 118 13.21 -6.26 9.20
C LYS A 118 13.27 -5.38 7.95
N LEU A 119 12.98 -5.96 6.79
CA LEU A 119 13.06 -5.24 5.50
C LEU A 119 11.87 -4.32 5.31
N GLY A 120 10.67 -4.74 5.67
CA GLY A 120 9.45 -3.93 5.57
C GLY A 120 9.44 -2.72 6.52
N ALA A 121 10.16 -2.78 7.64
CA ALA A 121 10.34 -1.64 8.54
C ALA A 121 11.54 -0.75 8.17
N HIS A 122 12.37 -1.15 7.19
CA HIS A 122 13.54 -0.37 6.77
C HIS A 122 13.12 0.79 5.85
N PRO A 123 13.66 2.01 6.02
CA PRO A 123 13.24 3.19 5.26
C PRO A 123 13.36 3.06 3.74
N CYS A 124 14.30 2.25 3.24
CA CYS A 124 14.51 2.04 1.81
C CYS A 124 13.97 0.67 1.34
N ALA A 125 14.29 -0.42 2.05
CA ALA A 125 13.93 -1.78 1.63
C ALA A 125 12.42 -2.02 1.59
N ASN A 126 11.63 -1.30 2.39
CA ASN A 126 10.16 -1.45 2.40
C ASN A 126 9.53 -1.27 1.00
N TYR A 127 10.09 -0.41 0.16
CA TYR A 127 9.60 -0.18 -1.20
C TYR A 127 9.84 -1.40 -2.09
N VAL A 128 10.99 -2.07 -1.95
CA VAL A 128 11.29 -3.31 -2.69
C VAL A 128 10.38 -4.44 -2.21
N VAL A 129 10.17 -4.57 -0.89
CA VAL A 129 9.23 -5.56 -0.32
C VAL A 129 7.81 -5.32 -0.83
N ALA A 130 7.35 -4.06 -0.84
CA ALA A 130 6.03 -3.70 -1.36
C ALA A 130 5.91 -4.02 -2.86
N THR A 131 6.91 -3.66 -3.68
CA THR A 131 6.92 -3.97 -5.11
C THR A 131 6.89 -5.48 -5.36
N ALA A 132 7.73 -6.25 -4.67
CA ALA A 132 7.74 -7.70 -4.80
C ALA A 132 6.37 -8.31 -4.42
N LEU A 133 5.79 -7.90 -3.28
CA LEU A 133 4.47 -8.35 -2.83
C LEU A 133 3.37 -8.04 -3.86
N GLN A 134 3.40 -6.84 -4.46
CA GLN A 134 2.43 -6.44 -5.48
C GLN A 134 2.47 -7.32 -6.73
N LEU A 135 3.63 -7.87 -7.04
CA LEU A 135 3.87 -8.65 -8.25
C LEU A 135 3.77 -10.17 -8.02
N LEU A 136 3.81 -10.67 -6.78
CA LEU A 136 3.72 -12.10 -6.48
C LEU A 136 2.50 -12.74 -7.17
N PRO A 137 2.63 -13.98 -7.69
CA PRO A 137 1.49 -14.72 -8.23
C PRO A 137 0.41 -14.93 -7.15
N ALA A 138 -0.85 -15.06 -7.57
CA ALA A 138 -1.98 -15.30 -6.69
C ALA A 138 -2.06 -16.78 -6.30
N ASP A 139 -1.04 -17.27 -5.63
CA ASP A 139 -0.86 -18.66 -5.21
C ASP A 139 -0.46 -18.76 -3.73
N GLU A 140 0.03 -19.92 -3.32
CA GLU A 140 0.51 -20.18 -1.96
C GLU A 140 1.60 -19.21 -1.49
N THR A 141 2.46 -18.74 -2.40
CA THR A 141 3.53 -17.77 -2.06
C THR A 141 2.95 -16.44 -1.56
N LEU A 142 1.88 -15.96 -2.20
CA LEU A 142 1.20 -14.73 -1.75
C LEU A 142 0.49 -14.97 -0.40
N ALA A 143 -0.13 -16.12 -0.20
CA ALA A 143 -0.76 -16.47 1.07
C ALA A 143 0.27 -16.50 2.22
N GLU A 144 1.43 -17.14 2.00
CA GLU A 144 2.54 -17.17 2.95
C GLU A 144 3.07 -15.77 3.25
N ALA A 145 3.20 -14.92 2.24
CA ALA A 145 3.65 -13.55 2.38
C ALA A 145 2.69 -12.71 3.25
N ILE A 146 1.38 -12.83 3.04
CA ILE A 146 0.35 -12.16 3.85
C ILE A 146 0.37 -12.68 5.28
N HIS A 147 0.52 -13.99 5.48
CA HIS A 147 0.61 -14.57 6.81
C HIS A 147 1.86 -14.07 7.58
N GLU A 148 3.00 -13.96 6.90
CA GLU A 148 4.23 -13.40 7.47
C GLU A 148 4.05 -11.92 7.84
N LEU A 149 3.31 -11.15 7.02
CA LEU A 149 2.95 -9.77 7.34
C LEU A 149 2.15 -9.66 8.64
N GLY A 150 1.25 -10.59 8.91
CA GLY A 150 0.51 -10.64 10.18
C GLY A 150 1.44 -10.75 11.39
N LYS A 151 2.51 -11.54 11.27
CA LYS A 151 3.53 -11.69 12.33
C LYS A 151 4.46 -10.48 12.47
N ALA A 152 4.74 -9.82 11.36
CA ALA A 152 5.67 -8.69 11.27
C ALA A 152 5.00 -7.33 11.54
N GLY A 153 3.70 -7.25 11.44
CA GLY A 153 2.94 -6.03 11.31
C GLY A 153 3.08 -5.05 12.46
N ASP A 154 3.23 -5.54 13.71
CA ASP A 154 3.41 -4.66 14.87
C ASP A 154 4.72 -3.85 14.82
N GLN A 155 5.77 -4.40 14.19
CA GLN A 155 7.00 -3.66 13.95
C GLN A 155 6.82 -2.61 12.87
N LEU A 156 6.06 -2.90 11.80
CA LEU A 156 5.72 -1.94 10.75
C LEU A 156 4.95 -0.75 11.32
N VAL A 157 3.95 -1.00 12.15
CA VAL A 157 3.16 0.05 12.82
C VAL A 157 4.03 0.89 13.76
N LYS A 158 4.87 0.27 14.59
CA LYS A 158 5.78 0.98 15.50
C LYS A 158 6.78 1.88 14.78
N ASN A 159 7.25 1.47 13.61
CA ASN A 159 8.15 2.27 12.77
C ASN A 159 7.40 3.24 11.84
N GLN A 160 6.07 3.31 11.93
CA GLN A 160 5.21 4.16 11.10
C GLN A 160 5.35 3.90 9.59
N VAL A 161 5.70 2.68 9.20
CA VAL A 161 5.86 2.25 7.81
C VAL A 161 4.74 1.30 7.45
N THR A 162 3.69 1.80 6.82
CA THR A 162 2.50 1.00 6.46
C THR A 162 2.42 0.63 4.97
N GLY A 163 3.40 1.05 4.16
CA GLY A 163 3.40 0.84 2.71
C GLY A 163 3.21 -0.63 2.31
N VAL A 164 3.87 -1.56 3.02
CA VAL A 164 3.73 -3.00 2.75
C VAL A 164 2.32 -3.51 3.10
N LEU A 165 1.72 -3.04 4.20
CA LEU A 165 0.33 -3.37 4.56
C LEU A 165 -0.66 -2.81 3.54
N GLN A 166 -0.44 -1.58 3.08
CA GLN A 166 -1.25 -0.96 2.02
C GLN A 166 -1.18 -1.78 0.73
N THR A 167 0.01 -2.22 0.33
CA THR A 167 0.21 -3.05 -0.85
C THR A 167 -0.47 -4.41 -0.72
N ALA A 168 -0.48 -5.02 0.47
CA ALA A 168 -1.21 -6.27 0.70
C ALA A 168 -2.72 -6.10 0.46
N VAL A 169 -3.30 -4.98 0.91
CA VAL A 169 -4.72 -4.66 0.62
C VAL A 169 -4.95 -4.50 -0.88
N ASP A 170 -4.12 -3.69 -1.57
CA ASP A 170 -4.24 -3.46 -3.00
C ASP A 170 -4.12 -4.76 -3.80
N ARG A 171 -3.16 -5.61 -3.43
CA ARG A 171 -2.96 -6.90 -4.09
C ARG A 171 -4.15 -7.82 -3.90
N SER A 172 -4.69 -7.88 -2.69
CA SER A 172 -5.91 -8.66 -2.38
C SER A 172 -7.11 -8.20 -3.21
N VAL A 173 -7.33 -6.89 -3.33
CA VAL A 173 -8.39 -6.32 -4.17
C VAL A 173 -8.17 -6.66 -5.64
N GLN A 174 -6.93 -6.54 -6.13
CA GLN A 174 -6.57 -6.80 -7.52
C GLN A 174 -6.79 -8.27 -7.92
N VAL A 175 -6.42 -9.21 -7.05
CA VAL A 175 -6.58 -10.65 -7.32
C VAL A 175 -7.97 -11.18 -6.94
N GLY A 176 -8.78 -10.42 -6.20
CA GLY A 176 -10.09 -10.82 -5.72
C GLY A 176 -10.07 -11.94 -4.67
N ALA A 177 -8.94 -12.11 -3.94
CA ALA A 177 -8.72 -13.17 -2.97
C ALA A 177 -7.97 -12.65 -1.74
N TYR A 178 -7.86 -13.45 -0.69
CA TYR A 178 -7.08 -13.19 0.54
C TYR A 178 -7.56 -11.99 1.38
N ALA A 179 -8.76 -11.46 1.16
CA ALA A 179 -9.26 -10.31 1.90
C ALA A 179 -9.40 -10.57 3.42
N ALA A 180 -9.78 -11.80 3.79
CA ALA A 180 -9.85 -12.23 5.19
C ALA A 180 -8.46 -12.23 5.85
N ASP A 181 -7.48 -12.84 5.17
CA ASP A 181 -6.11 -12.97 5.66
C ASP A 181 -5.43 -11.61 5.81
N VAL A 182 -5.63 -10.72 4.84
CA VAL A 182 -5.12 -9.33 4.88
C VAL A 182 -5.73 -8.56 6.04
N MET A 183 -7.04 -8.66 6.27
CA MET A 183 -7.68 -8.01 7.41
C MET A 183 -7.22 -8.62 8.74
N GLN A 184 -7.00 -9.91 8.80
CA GLN A 184 -6.41 -10.57 9.97
C GLN A 184 -4.98 -10.05 10.21
N ALA A 185 -4.16 -9.94 9.16
CA ALA A 185 -2.81 -9.39 9.25
C ALA A 185 -2.82 -7.93 9.75
N ILE A 186 -3.74 -7.10 9.27
CA ILE A 186 -3.89 -5.71 9.73
C ILE A 186 -4.31 -5.66 11.20
N ARG A 187 -5.31 -6.46 11.61
CA ARG A 187 -5.73 -6.52 13.02
C ARG A 187 -4.58 -6.96 13.92
N ALA A 188 -3.84 -7.99 13.52
CA ALA A 188 -2.64 -8.44 14.23
C ALA A 188 -1.56 -7.35 14.32
N ALA A 189 -1.33 -6.59 13.24
CA ALA A 189 -0.37 -5.49 13.20
C ALA A 189 -0.69 -4.39 14.22
N PHE A 190 -1.95 -4.06 14.39
CA PHE A 190 -2.44 -3.10 15.38
C PHE A 190 -2.77 -3.74 16.74
N ARG A 191 -2.52 -5.06 16.90
CA ARG A 191 -2.73 -5.86 18.11
C ARG A 191 -4.18 -5.88 18.60
N PHE A 192 -5.12 -5.95 17.67
CA PHE A 192 -6.51 -6.28 17.96
C PHE A 192 -6.71 -7.80 18.03
N SER A 193 -7.46 -8.25 19.02
CA SER A 193 -7.88 -9.66 19.12
C SER A 193 -8.96 -9.99 18.08
N GLU A 194 -9.08 -11.25 17.70
CA GLU A 194 -10.20 -11.73 16.87
C GLU A 194 -11.53 -11.57 17.59
N ASP A 195 -11.54 -11.78 18.91
CA ASP A 195 -12.70 -11.63 19.79
C ASP A 195 -12.76 -10.23 20.43
N ALA A 196 -12.35 -9.18 19.70
CA ALA A 196 -12.34 -7.83 20.22
C ALA A 196 -13.73 -7.37 20.66
N SER A 197 -13.78 -6.70 21.81
CA SER A 197 -15.02 -6.09 22.32
C SER A 197 -15.52 -4.99 21.38
N LYS A 198 -16.80 -4.62 21.47
CA LYS A 198 -17.33 -3.47 20.71
C LYS A 198 -16.55 -2.18 20.98
N ASP A 199 -16.12 -1.98 22.22
CA ASP A 199 -15.31 -0.81 22.62
C ASP A 199 -13.92 -0.83 21.97
N ASP A 200 -13.34 -2.01 21.75
CA ASP A 200 -12.07 -2.11 21.04
C ASP A 200 -12.27 -1.92 19.54
N VAL A 201 -13.33 -2.46 18.95
CA VAL A 201 -13.67 -2.21 17.54
C VAL A 201 -13.90 -0.71 17.29
N ALA A 202 -14.54 0.01 18.20
CA ALA A 202 -14.72 1.46 18.11
C ALA A 202 -13.37 2.21 18.03
N LYS A 203 -12.31 1.67 18.62
CA LYS A 203 -10.95 2.23 18.60
C LYS A 203 -10.16 1.89 17.33
N PHE A 204 -10.70 1.06 16.42
CA PHE A 204 -9.94 0.61 15.23
C PHE A 204 -9.54 1.79 14.33
N VAL A 205 -10.47 2.63 13.90
CA VAL A 205 -10.17 3.77 13.02
C VAL A 205 -9.19 4.76 13.68
N PRO A 206 -9.40 5.24 14.91
CA PRO A 206 -8.47 6.19 15.51
C PRO A 206 -7.09 5.58 15.79
N ALA A 207 -6.99 4.30 16.16
CA ALA A 207 -5.71 3.61 16.33
C ALA A 207 -4.93 3.53 15.01
N VAL A 208 -5.60 3.18 13.90
CA VAL A 208 -4.97 3.13 12.57
C VAL A 208 -4.61 4.54 12.09
N LEU A 209 -5.47 5.54 12.27
CA LEU A 209 -5.18 6.94 11.90
C LEU A 209 -3.93 7.46 12.60
N SER A 210 -3.74 7.12 13.87
CA SER A 210 -2.59 7.56 14.67
C SER A 210 -1.36 6.65 14.53
N LEU A 211 -1.46 5.52 13.80
CA LEU A 211 -0.45 4.48 13.71
C LEU A 211 0.02 3.97 15.09
N HIS A 212 -0.93 3.74 15.97
CA HIS A 212 -0.68 3.16 17.28
C HIS A 212 -1.33 1.79 17.38
N THR A 213 -0.66 0.82 18.00
CA THR A 213 -1.30 -0.42 18.41
C THR A 213 -2.39 -0.12 19.43
N LEU A 214 -3.44 -0.96 19.54
CA LEU A 214 -4.56 -0.75 20.47
C LEU A 214 -4.09 -0.37 21.88
N LYS A 215 -3.11 -1.11 22.42
CA LYS A 215 -2.55 -0.85 23.76
C LYS A 215 -1.86 0.50 23.85
N ALA A 216 -1.06 0.88 22.85
CA ALA A 216 -0.38 2.18 22.83
C ALA A 216 -1.38 3.33 22.70
N PHE A 217 -2.41 3.16 21.85
CA PHE A 217 -3.48 4.12 21.67
C PHE A 217 -4.25 4.38 22.98
N THR A 218 -4.69 3.33 23.67
CA THR A 218 -5.40 3.44 24.95
C THR A 218 -4.53 4.14 26.00
N HIS A 219 -3.24 3.80 26.08
CA HIS A 219 -2.32 4.42 27.04
C HIS A 219 -2.11 5.93 26.77
N VAL A 220 -2.12 6.35 25.50
CA VAL A 220 -1.99 7.77 25.14
C VAL A 220 -3.25 8.55 25.52
N GLN A 221 -4.43 7.96 25.41
CA GLN A 221 -5.69 8.58 25.84
C GLN A 221 -5.79 8.76 27.38
N ASP A 222 -5.31 7.78 28.14
CA ASP A 222 -5.35 7.80 29.61
C ASP A 222 -4.27 8.72 30.25
N ALA A 223 -3.30 9.19 29.46
CA ALA A 223 -2.22 10.03 29.96
C ALA A 223 -2.71 11.45 30.25
N PRO A 224 -2.41 12.04 31.44
CA PRO A 224 -2.83 13.39 31.77
C PRO A 224 -2.23 14.40 30.77
N GLN A 225 -3.10 15.20 30.16
CA GLN A 225 -2.76 16.20 29.14
C GLN A 225 -1.82 17.29 29.71
N LYS A 226 -0.52 17.08 29.64
CA LYS A 226 0.51 18.05 30.09
C LYS A 226 0.98 19.04 29.02
N ARG A 227 0.47 19.01 27.80
CA ARG A 227 0.81 20.01 26.77
C ARG A 227 -0.43 20.37 25.96
N LYS A 228 -0.73 21.68 25.88
CA LYS A 228 -1.67 22.25 24.90
C LYS A 228 -1.26 21.74 23.52
N ARG A 229 -2.07 20.87 22.94
CA ARG A 229 -2.02 20.48 21.52
C ARG A 229 -3.09 21.28 20.84
N ASP A 230 -2.72 21.87 19.73
CA ASP A 230 -3.65 22.51 18.83
C ASP A 230 -4.75 21.52 18.46
N ASP A 231 -5.96 21.98 18.62
CA ASP A 231 -7.27 21.52 18.20
C ASP A 231 -7.36 20.10 17.59
N ASN A 232 -7.73 19.13 18.37
CA ASN A 232 -7.96 17.70 18.15
C ASN A 232 -6.81 16.80 18.60
N GLY A 233 -6.81 16.47 19.86
CA GLY A 233 -5.96 15.59 20.68
C GLY A 233 -5.24 14.36 20.09
N GLU A 234 -5.51 13.93 18.87
CA GLU A 234 -4.95 12.74 18.22
C GLU A 234 -4.15 13.16 17.00
N ARG A 235 -2.87 12.81 16.99
CA ARG A 235 -2.00 13.04 15.81
C ARG A 235 -2.39 12.06 14.70
N MET A 236 -3.33 12.43 13.84
CA MET A 236 -3.71 11.67 12.65
C MET A 236 -2.59 11.71 11.61
N THR A 237 -2.28 10.56 11.00
CA THR A 237 -1.22 10.43 10.01
C THR A 237 -1.80 10.19 8.61
N THR A 238 -1.16 10.74 7.59
CA THR A 238 -1.51 10.48 6.20
C THR A 238 -1.42 9.00 5.86
N GLN A 239 -0.42 8.31 6.40
CA GLN A 239 -0.22 6.87 6.16
C GLN A 239 -1.36 6.02 6.73
N GLY A 240 -1.83 6.33 7.94
CA GLY A 240 -2.99 5.67 8.54
C GLY A 240 -4.27 5.93 7.74
N SER A 241 -4.47 7.17 7.30
CA SER A 241 -5.60 7.55 6.43
C SER A 241 -5.59 6.76 5.12
N ILE A 242 -4.46 6.67 4.43
CA ILE A 242 -4.34 5.91 3.18
C ILE A 242 -4.64 4.42 3.42
N LEU A 243 -4.13 3.83 4.49
CA LEU A 243 -4.41 2.42 4.82
C LEU A 243 -5.92 2.18 5.00
N LEU A 244 -6.63 3.05 5.74
CA LEU A 244 -8.07 2.94 5.93
C LEU A 244 -8.87 3.14 4.63
N GLN A 245 -8.45 4.08 3.77
CA GLN A 245 -9.06 4.28 2.45
C GLN A 245 -8.93 3.02 1.58
N ARG A 246 -7.81 2.30 1.66
CA ARG A 246 -7.62 1.03 0.95
C ARG A 246 -8.48 -0.09 1.56
N ILE A 247 -8.56 -0.20 2.89
CA ILE A 247 -9.47 -1.13 3.57
C ILE A 247 -10.92 -0.93 3.12
N ALA A 248 -11.34 0.31 2.86
CA ALA A 248 -12.68 0.60 2.32
C ALA A 248 -12.93 0.02 0.91
N GLN A 249 -11.92 -0.52 0.23
CA GLN A 249 -12.04 -1.18 -1.08
C GLN A 249 -12.12 -2.71 -0.99
N LEU A 250 -11.87 -3.30 0.17
CA LEU A 250 -12.02 -4.74 0.38
C LEU A 250 -13.50 -5.16 0.25
N PRO A 251 -13.81 -6.43 -0.05
CA PRO A 251 -15.18 -6.93 -0.04
C PRO A 251 -15.90 -6.71 1.29
N ALA A 252 -17.21 -6.49 1.24
CA ALA A 252 -18.05 -6.03 2.34
C ALA A 252 -17.86 -6.72 3.71
N PRO A 253 -17.73 -8.04 3.86
CA PRO A 253 -17.56 -8.67 5.19
C PRO A 253 -16.30 -8.16 5.90
N HIS A 254 -15.26 -7.85 5.13
CA HIS A 254 -13.95 -7.48 5.68
C HIS A 254 -13.83 -6.00 6.06
N GLN A 255 -14.81 -5.18 5.68
CA GLN A 255 -14.89 -3.76 6.03
C GLN A 255 -15.68 -3.48 7.31
N THR A 256 -16.28 -4.49 7.94
CA THR A 256 -17.23 -4.32 9.07
C THR A 256 -16.64 -3.45 10.17
N TRP A 257 -15.42 -3.72 10.59
CA TRP A 257 -14.74 -2.95 11.64
C TRP A 257 -14.51 -1.47 11.27
N LEU A 258 -14.24 -1.19 9.99
CA LEU A 258 -14.11 0.18 9.51
C LEU A 258 -15.42 0.95 9.71
N TYR A 259 -16.55 0.38 9.27
CA TYR A 259 -17.84 1.05 9.37
C TYR A 259 -18.34 1.18 10.81
N GLU A 260 -18.18 0.14 11.63
CA GLU A 260 -18.55 0.17 13.04
C GLU A 260 -17.73 1.21 13.82
N SER A 261 -16.42 1.28 13.55
CA SER A 261 -15.55 2.26 14.19
C SER A 261 -15.77 3.70 13.67
N LEU A 262 -16.16 3.89 12.41
CA LEU A 262 -16.51 5.21 11.88
C LEU A 262 -17.80 5.75 12.50
N CYS A 263 -18.78 4.90 12.81
CA CYS A 263 -20.08 5.30 13.34
C CYS A 263 -20.05 5.53 14.88
N THR A 264 -19.08 6.31 15.35
CA THR A 264 -18.92 6.71 16.75
C THR A 264 -19.12 8.21 16.91
N ASP A 265 -19.15 8.72 18.15
CA ASP A 265 -19.32 10.14 18.46
C ASP A 265 -18.22 11.02 17.84
N ALA A 266 -17.06 10.46 17.54
CA ALA A 266 -15.95 11.16 16.89
C ALA A 266 -16.17 11.45 15.39
N LEU A 267 -17.17 10.85 14.74
CA LEU A 267 -17.41 10.98 13.29
C LEU A 267 -17.50 12.45 12.85
N GLY A 268 -18.17 13.30 13.62
CA GLY A 268 -18.32 14.72 13.29
C GLY A 268 -16.98 15.47 13.21
N SER A 269 -16.03 15.14 14.09
CA SER A 269 -14.68 15.71 14.06
C SER A 269 -13.87 15.17 12.88
N TRP A 270 -14.02 13.88 12.55
CA TRP A 270 -13.34 13.28 11.41
C TRP A 270 -13.81 13.83 10.07
N CYS A 271 -15.11 14.13 9.94
CA CYS A 271 -15.63 14.77 8.73
C CYS A 271 -15.00 16.15 8.45
N ARG A 272 -14.53 16.85 9.49
CA ARG A 272 -13.88 18.18 9.39
C ARG A 272 -12.35 18.12 9.40
N SER A 273 -11.77 16.93 9.58
CA SER A 273 -10.32 16.75 9.60
C SER A 273 -9.76 16.64 8.18
N SER A 274 -8.69 17.38 7.88
CA SER A 274 -7.97 17.30 6.60
C SER A 274 -7.44 15.89 6.29
N THR A 275 -7.23 15.03 7.29
CA THR A 275 -6.69 13.69 7.15
C THR A 275 -7.79 12.62 7.21
N ALA A 276 -8.69 12.71 8.19
CA ALA A 276 -9.71 11.67 8.40
C ALA A 276 -10.91 11.80 7.44
N ALA A 277 -11.23 13.00 6.94
CA ALA A 277 -12.33 13.19 5.98
C ALA A 277 -12.15 12.29 4.73
N HIS A 278 -10.93 12.07 4.27
CA HIS A 278 -10.65 11.16 3.15
C HIS A 278 -11.08 9.71 3.42
N VAL A 279 -10.99 9.25 4.67
CA VAL A 279 -11.47 7.91 5.06
C VAL A 279 -12.99 7.83 5.00
N VAL A 280 -13.68 8.85 5.53
CA VAL A 280 -15.14 8.93 5.50
C VAL A 280 -15.63 8.99 4.04
N ILE A 281 -15.00 9.81 3.19
CA ILE A 281 -15.29 9.91 1.76
C ILE A 281 -15.10 8.54 1.07
N ALA A 282 -13.98 7.87 1.30
CA ALA A 282 -13.70 6.56 0.72
C ALA A 282 -14.74 5.51 1.15
N ALA A 283 -15.17 5.52 2.42
CA ALA A 283 -16.20 4.62 2.92
C ALA A 283 -17.59 4.92 2.31
N LEU A 284 -17.98 6.20 2.19
CA LEU A 284 -19.25 6.61 1.59
C LEU A 284 -19.34 6.25 0.10
N THR A 285 -18.23 6.35 -0.62
CA THR A 285 -18.17 6.12 -2.08
C THR A 285 -17.72 4.72 -2.46
N SER A 286 -17.39 3.84 -1.48
CA SER A 286 -16.94 2.48 -1.73
C SER A 286 -18.01 1.67 -2.50
N LYS A 287 -17.62 1.15 -3.66
CA LYS A 287 -18.45 0.21 -4.44
C LYS A 287 -18.47 -1.20 -3.85
N ALA A 288 -17.47 -1.55 -3.06
CA ALA A 288 -17.31 -2.86 -2.44
C ALA A 288 -18.11 -3.01 -1.13
N ALA A 289 -18.55 -1.89 -0.54
CA ALA A 289 -19.34 -1.88 0.67
C ALA A 289 -20.75 -2.47 0.46
N SER A 290 -21.27 -3.18 1.46
CA SER A 290 -22.65 -3.65 1.44
C SER A 290 -23.63 -2.47 1.56
N PHE A 291 -24.86 -2.68 1.11
CA PHE A 291 -25.93 -1.70 1.28
C PHE A 291 -26.15 -1.32 2.76
N ALA A 292 -26.09 -2.30 3.66
CA ALA A 292 -26.25 -2.10 5.10
C ALA A 292 -25.13 -1.19 5.68
N GLN A 293 -23.88 -1.44 5.33
CA GLN A 293 -22.74 -0.63 5.77
C GLN A 293 -22.84 0.81 5.28
N ARG A 294 -23.09 1.01 3.98
CA ARG A 294 -23.29 2.37 3.43
C ARG A 294 -24.44 3.11 4.11
N ARG A 295 -25.59 2.43 4.27
CA ARG A 295 -26.76 3.01 4.92
C ARG A 295 -26.50 3.38 6.38
N MET A 296 -25.72 2.57 7.10
CA MET A 296 -25.30 2.86 8.49
C MET A 296 -24.50 4.17 8.54
N LEU A 297 -23.48 4.31 7.69
CA LEU A 297 -22.64 5.51 7.66
C LEU A 297 -23.42 6.74 7.16
N ILE A 298 -24.26 6.61 6.13
CA ILE A 298 -25.13 7.68 5.64
C ILE A 298 -26.03 8.21 6.77
N ARG A 299 -26.65 7.31 7.54
CA ARG A 299 -27.51 7.70 8.67
C ARG A 299 -26.73 8.41 9.78
N ALA A 300 -25.47 8.03 10.00
CA ALA A 300 -24.62 8.66 11.01
C ALA A 300 -24.16 10.07 10.58
N VAL A 301 -23.89 10.29 9.28
CA VAL A 301 -23.45 11.59 8.75
C VAL A 301 -24.62 12.56 8.52
N MET A 302 -25.79 12.04 8.12
CA MET A 302 -26.96 12.84 7.73
C MET A 302 -27.34 13.97 8.73
N PRO A 303 -27.39 13.76 10.06
CA PRO A 303 -27.75 14.80 11.01
C PRO A 303 -26.80 16.01 11.03
N MET A 304 -25.58 15.83 10.54
CA MET A 304 -24.53 16.85 10.53
C MET A 304 -24.41 17.55 9.16
N LEU A 305 -25.24 17.20 8.18
CA LEU A 305 -25.08 17.62 6.78
C LEU A 305 -24.99 19.14 6.63
N ILE A 306 -25.90 19.89 7.24
CA ILE A 306 -25.93 21.35 7.12
C ILE A 306 -24.63 21.95 7.67
N ASP A 307 -24.22 21.53 8.86
CA ASP A 307 -22.99 22.00 9.50
C ASP A 307 -21.73 21.61 8.72
N LEU A 308 -21.77 20.51 7.96
CA LEU A 308 -20.67 20.06 7.13
C LEU A 308 -20.53 20.90 5.86
N CYS A 309 -21.62 21.46 5.32
CA CYS A 309 -21.55 22.29 4.12
C CYS A 309 -20.76 23.60 4.33
N ASP A 310 -20.70 24.10 5.55
CA ASP A 310 -19.97 25.33 5.90
C ASP A 310 -18.48 25.07 6.22
N ASP A 311 -18.07 23.81 6.30
CA ASP A 311 -16.68 23.44 6.60
C ASP A 311 -15.90 23.06 5.33
N ALA A 312 -14.61 23.44 5.25
CA ALA A 312 -13.75 23.21 4.09
C ALA A 312 -13.56 21.74 3.72
N TRP A 313 -13.51 20.84 4.71
CA TRP A 313 -13.40 19.39 4.50
C TRP A 313 -14.75 18.70 4.61
N GLY A 314 -15.62 19.21 5.48
CA GLY A 314 -16.99 18.75 5.65
C GLY A 314 -17.81 18.83 4.37
N SER A 315 -17.66 19.89 3.58
CA SER A 315 -18.36 20.07 2.30
C SER A 315 -18.03 18.93 1.32
N ARG A 316 -16.79 18.45 1.29
CA ARG A 316 -16.38 17.29 0.45
C ARG A 316 -17.01 15.98 0.94
N VAL A 317 -17.20 15.84 2.27
CA VAL A 317 -17.93 14.70 2.85
C VAL A 317 -19.41 14.80 2.48
N ALA A 318 -20.02 16.00 2.49
CA ALA A 318 -21.39 16.22 2.04
C ALA A 318 -21.58 15.84 0.56
N ASP A 319 -20.64 16.22 -0.32
CA ASP A 319 -20.63 15.80 -1.72
C ASP A 319 -20.55 14.28 -1.87
N ALA A 320 -19.67 13.63 -1.11
CA ALA A 320 -19.53 12.17 -1.12
C ALA A 320 -20.79 11.47 -0.60
N LEU A 321 -21.44 12.05 0.43
CA LEU A 321 -22.72 11.58 0.95
C LEU A 321 -23.80 11.64 -0.13
N TRP A 322 -23.89 12.76 -0.84
CA TRP A 322 -24.82 12.91 -1.96
C TRP A 322 -24.57 11.89 -3.07
N LEU A 323 -23.31 11.65 -3.44
CA LEU A 323 -22.94 10.67 -4.47
C LEU A 323 -23.29 9.23 -4.04
N GLY A 324 -23.08 8.89 -2.77
CA GLY A 324 -23.34 7.55 -2.23
C GLY A 324 -24.80 7.27 -1.86
N ALA A 325 -25.64 8.30 -1.78
CA ALA A 325 -27.04 8.21 -1.34
C ALA A 325 -27.94 7.66 -2.48
N ASP A 326 -28.96 6.88 -2.09
CA ASP A 326 -30.07 6.47 -2.98
C ASP A 326 -31.05 7.63 -3.23
N GLY A 327 -31.97 7.45 -4.18
CA GLY A 327 -32.95 8.49 -4.56
C GLY A 327 -33.79 9.00 -3.39
N PHE A 328 -34.26 8.10 -2.54
CA PHE A 328 -35.07 8.46 -1.36
C PHE A 328 -34.26 9.27 -0.32
N THR A 329 -33.01 8.88 -0.13
CA THR A 329 -32.10 9.61 0.76
C THR A 329 -31.79 11.01 0.20
N LYS A 330 -31.59 11.15 -1.13
CA LYS A 330 -31.39 12.42 -1.80
C LYS A 330 -32.58 13.37 -1.66
N GLU A 331 -33.80 12.85 -1.77
CA GLU A 331 -35.01 13.66 -1.53
C GLU A 331 -35.03 14.22 -0.09
N LYS A 332 -34.64 13.43 0.89
CA LYS A 332 -34.53 13.90 2.30
C LYS A 332 -33.41 14.91 2.51
N MET A 333 -32.35 14.84 1.75
CA MET A 333 -31.24 15.81 1.84
C MET A 333 -31.59 17.14 1.19
N ALA A 334 -32.55 17.14 0.25
CA ALA A 334 -33.01 18.35 -0.45
C ALA A 334 -34.13 19.12 0.29
N GLN A 335 -34.73 18.52 1.32
CA GLN A 335 -35.75 19.12 2.21
C GLN A 335 -35.09 19.82 3.40
#